data_72a2a7bd9aa7c576dbacadac82dceb0c
#
_entry.id   72a2a7bd9aa7c576dbacadac82dceb0c
#
_cell.length_a   1.000
_cell.length_b   1.000
_cell.length_c   1.000
_cell.angle_alpha   90.00
_cell.angle_beta   90.00
_cell.angle_gamma   90.00
#
_symmetry.space_group_name_H-M   'P 1'
#
loop_
_entity.id
_entity.type
_entity.pdbx_description
1 polymer ?
#
loop_
_entity_poly.entity_id
_entity_poly.type
_entity_poly.pdbx_seq_one_letter_code
_entity_poly.pdbx_strand_id
1 'polypeptide(L)'
;RLTDTAVAELAKRTTVIADDELNKLFPDYYASIVQISTKAGATLERRSDIARGYPETALSEDELDAKFRGLAGSVASSWRVDSLSDCLNGLENAPDVSELASLLTGRPDA
;
A
#
# COMPACT_ATOMS: atom_id res chain seq x y z
N ARG A 1 -1.06 -9.70 -10.67
CA ARG A 1 -1.86 -8.53 -11.16
C ARG A 1 -1.20 -7.82 -12.34
N LEU A 2 0.12 -7.90 -12.52
CA LEU A 2 0.79 -7.30 -13.69
C LEU A 2 0.34 -7.93 -15.03
N THR A 3 -0.18 -9.14 -14.99
CA THR A 3 -0.73 -9.87 -16.15
C THR A 3 -2.25 -9.67 -16.34
N ASP A 4 -2.89 -8.91 -15.47
CA ASP A 4 -4.33 -8.62 -15.57
C ASP A 4 -4.58 -7.64 -16.70
N THR A 5 -5.33 -8.09 -17.71
CA THR A 5 -5.63 -7.30 -18.91
C THR A 5 -6.44 -6.05 -18.59
N ALA A 6 -7.34 -6.09 -17.60
CA ALA A 6 -8.12 -4.93 -17.20
C ALA A 6 -7.24 -3.84 -16.58
N VAL A 7 -6.26 -4.23 -15.77
CA VAL A 7 -5.26 -3.31 -15.20
C VAL A 7 -4.38 -2.72 -16.31
N ALA A 8 -3.92 -3.54 -17.27
CA ALA A 8 -3.12 -3.08 -18.37
C ALA A 8 -3.87 -2.08 -19.27
N GLU A 9 -5.15 -2.35 -19.56
CA GLU A 9 -6.00 -1.43 -20.33
C GLU A 9 -6.30 -0.12 -19.61
N LEU A 10 -6.43 -0.15 -18.27
CA LEU A 10 -6.57 1.06 -17.47
C LEU A 10 -5.27 1.89 -17.50
N ALA A 11 -4.12 1.23 -17.34
CA ALA A 11 -2.82 1.89 -17.39
C ALA A 11 -2.57 2.62 -18.73
N LYS A 12 -2.95 2.01 -19.86
CA LYS A 12 -2.85 2.65 -21.19
C LYS A 12 -3.68 3.95 -21.31
N ARG A 13 -4.74 4.08 -20.52
CA ARG A 13 -5.62 5.25 -20.51
C ARG A 13 -5.24 6.27 -19.43
N THR A 14 -4.20 5.97 -18.66
CA THR A 14 -3.71 6.85 -17.60
C THR A 14 -2.54 7.67 -18.14
N THR A 15 -2.62 8.98 -17.97
CA THR A 15 -1.54 9.91 -18.31
C THR A 15 -1.07 10.61 -17.05
N VAL A 16 0.23 10.70 -16.86
CA VAL A 16 0.84 11.48 -15.78
C VAL A 16 1.29 12.81 -16.36
N ILE A 17 0.87 13.91 -15.74
CA ILE A 17 1.17 15.28 -16.16
C ILE A 17 1.91 15.96 -15.02
N ALA A 18 3.01 16.64 -15.35
CA ALA A 18 3.69 17.50 -14.37
C ALA A 18 2.85 18.77 -14.17
N ASP A 19 2.69 19.16 -12.89
CA ASP A 19 1.95 20.36 -12.50
C ASP A 19 2.90 21.26 -11.70
N ASP A 20 3.15 22.47 -12.24
CA ASP A 20 4.12 23.39 -11.66
C ASP A 20 3.67 23.96 -10.30
N GLU A 21 2.36 24.07 -10.07
CA GLU A 21 1.84 24.53 -8.79
C GLU A 21 2.00 23.46 -7.70
N LEU A 22 1.78 22.19 -8.05
CA LEU A 22 2.05 21.08 -7.13
C LEU A 22 3.56 20.92 -6.89
N ASN A 23 4.38 21.11 -7.92
CA ASN A 23 5.85 21.02 -7.80
C ASN A 23 6.43 22.07 -6.85
N LYS A 24 5.80 23.23 -6.69
CA LYS A 24 6.25 24.27 -5.74
C LYS A 24 6.09 23.85 -4.28
N LEU A 25 5.24 22.85 -3.99
CA LEU A 25 5.03 22.34 -2.64
C LEU A 25 6.14 21.36 -2.20
N PHE A 26 6.93 20.85 -3.13
CA PHE A 26 8.09 20.02 -2.84
C PHE A 26 9.25 20.87 -2.28
N PRO A 27 10.03 20.43 -1.29
CA PRO A 27 10.02 19.08 -0.67
C PRO A 27 9.05 18.92 0.52
N ASP A 28 8.37 19.98 0.96
CA ASP A 28 7.55 19.94 2.17
C ASP A 28 6.34 19.01 2.02
N TYR A 29 5.77 18.98 0.80
CA TYR A 29 4.63 18.12 0.46
C TYR A 29 4.83 17.40 -0.87
N TYR A 30 4.31 16.16 -0.92
CA TYR A 30 4.23 15.34 -2.15
C TYR A 30 2.79 15.38 -2.68
N ALA A 31 2.36 16.57 -3.08
CA ALA A 31 0.99 16.79 -3.51
C ALA A 31 0.69 16.11 -4.86
N SER A 32 -0.54 15.64 -5.01
CA SER A 32 -1.03 15.03 -6.23
C SER A 32 -2.50 15.31 -6.46
N ILE A 33 -2.90 15.34 -7.73
CA ILE A 33 -4.30 15.38 -8.15
C ILE A 33 -4.57 14.17 -9.03
N VAL A 34 -5.64 13.45 -8.73
CA VAL A 34 -6.15 12.36 -9.58
C VAL A 34 -7.47 12.82 -10.18
N GLN A 35 -7.55 12.76 -11.51
CA GLN A 35 -8.76 13.08 -12.25
C GLN A 35 -9.21 11.86 -13.06
N ILE A 36 -10.48 11.52 -12.97
CA ILE A 36 -11.06 10.37 -13.67
C ILE A 36 -12.25 10.85 -14.50
N SER A 37 -12.17 10.69 -15.82
CA SER A 37 -13.29 10.90 -16.72
C SER A 37 -14.02 9.57 -16.95
N THR A 38 -15.29 9.53 -16.58
CA THR A 38 -16.13 8.34 -16.74
C THR A 38 -16.72 8.26 -18.14
N LYS A 39 -17.12 7.05 -18.56
CA LYS A 39 -17.83 6.84 -19.83
C LYS A 39 -19.18 7.58 -19.90
N ALA A 40 -19.77 7.89 -18.76
CA ALA A 40 -21.03 8.65 -18.64
C ALA A 40 -20.82 10.17 -18.74
N GLY A 41 -19.58 10.63 -18.98
CA GLY A 41 -19.26 12.05 -19.13
C GLY A 41 -19.00 12.78 -17.81
N ALA A 42 -19.08 12.11 -16.66
CA ALA A 42 -18.74 12.73 -15.39
C ALA A 42 -17.22 12.76 -15.17
N THR A 43 -16.71 13.85 -14.60
CA THR A 43 -15.34 13.98 -14.15
C THR A 43 -15.31 13.93 -12.62
N LEU A 44 -14.51 13.04 -12.08
CA LEU A 44 -14.23 12.91 -10.65
C LEU A 44 -12.80 13.40 -10.42
N GLU A 45 -12.60 14.21 -9.39
CA GLU A 45 -11.29 14.73 -9.04
C GLU A 45 -11.04 14.58 -7.54
N ARG A 46 -9.81 14.23 -7.19
CA ARG A 46 -9.33 14.19 -5.83
C ARG A 46 -7.93 14.76 -5.74
N ARG A 47 -7.73 15.75 -4.87
CA ARG A 47 -6.44 16.29 -4.49
C ARG A 47 -5.99 15.67 -3.15
N SER A 48 -4.70 15.41 -3.04
CA SER A 48 -4.03 15.05 -1.79
C SER A 48 -2.73 15.83 -1.72
N ASP A 49 -2.57 16.64 -0.68
CA ASP A 49 -1.34 17.41 -0.46
C ASP A 49 -0.33 16.63 0.40
N ILE A 50 -0.84 15.76 1.29
CA ILE A 50 -0.02 14.96 2.21
C ILE A 50 -0.26 13.47 1.91
N ALA A 51 0.81 12.72 1.70
CA ALA A 51 0.72 11.27 1.50
C ALA A 51 0.27 10.58 2.79
N ARG A 52 -0.47 9.46 2.64
CA ARG A 52 -0.82 8.61 3.80
C ARG A 52 0.45 8.03 4.43
N GLY A 53 0.52 8.08 5.77
CA GLY A 53 1.65 7.57 6.56
C GLY A 53 2.62 8.65 7.03
N TYR A 54 2.40 9.92 6.70
CA TYR A 54 3.06 11.04 7.36
C TYR A 54 2.49 11.22 8.78
N PRO A 55 3.21 11.92 9.70
CA PRO A 55 2.73 12.14 11.07
C PRO A 55 1.31 12.70 11.13
N GLU A 56 0.97 13.63 10.21
CA GLU A 56 -0.33 14.29 10.14
C GLU A 56 -1.44 13.38 9.57
N THR A 57 -1.04 12.33 8.88
CA THR A 57 -1.94 11.37 8.20
C THR A 57 -1.56 9.94 8.53
N ALA A 58 -1.12 9.70 9.77
CA ALA A 58 -0.69 8.39 10.23
C ALA A 58 -1.74 7.31 9.92
N LEU A 59 -1.26 6.12 9.61
CA LEU A 59 -2.13 4.95 9.48
C LEU A 59 -2.52 4.46 10.86
N SER A 60 -3.75 4.01 11.02
CA SER A 60 -4.15 3.25 12.20
C SER A 60 -3.51 1.86 12.19
N GLU A 61 -3.50 1.19 13.35
CA GLU A 61 -3.01 -0.18 13.46
C GLU A 61 -3.78 -1.13 12.53
N ASP A 62 -5.10 -1.00 12.45
CA ASP A 62 -5.93 -1.78 11.54
C ASP A 62 -5.59 -1.55 10.06
N GLU A 63 -5.27 -0.30 9.68
CA GLU A 63 -4.86 0.02 8.30
C GLU A 63 -3.47 -0.54 7.98
N LEU A 64 -2.56 -0.57 8.95
CA LEU A 64 -1.24 -1.18 8.82
C LEU A 64 -1.37 -2.70 8.69
N ASP A 65 -2.16 -3.34 9.54
CA ASP A 65 -2.41 -4.79 9.48
C ASP A 65 -3.10 -5.17 8.15
N ALA A 66 -4.10 -4.43 7.72
CA ALA A 66 -4.76 -4.66 6.43
C ALA A 66 -3.79 -4.53 5.24
N LYS A 67 -2.90 -3.55 5.27
CA LYS A 67 -1.84 -3.38 4.26
C LYS A 67 -0.86 -4.55 4.28
N PHE A 68 -0.39 -4.94 5.46
CA PHE A 68 0.49 -6.10 5.64
C PHE A 68 -0.15 -7.37 5.09
N ARG A 69 -1.36 -7.70 5.52
CA ARG A 69 -2.10 -8.89 5.06
C ARG A 69 -2.35 -8.89 3.56
N GLY A 70 -2.70 -7.74 2.99
CA GLY A 70 -2.91 -7.59 1.55
C GLY A 70 -1.64 -7.84 0.71
N LEU A 71 -0.48 -7.48 1.23
CA LEU A 71 0.81 -7.71 0.57
C LEU A 71 1.33 -9.13 0.81
N ALA A 72 1.40 -9.56 2.07
CA ALA A 72 1.90 -10.86 2.46
C ALA A 72 1.06 -12.02 1.91
N GLY A 73 -0.27 -11.87 1.89
CA GLY A 73 -1.20 -12.87 1.34
C GLY A 73 -1.08 -13.12 -0.17
N SER A 74 -0.27 -12.31 -0.88
CA SER A 74 0.05 -12.57 -2.29
C SER A 74 1.17 -13.62 -2.48
N VAL A 75 1.92 -13.94 -1.41
CA VAL A 75 3.12 -14.80 -1.46
C VAL A 75 3.18 -15.84 -0.34
N ALA A 76 2.31 -15.75 0.66
CA ALA A 76 2.27 -16.64 1.80
C ALA A 76 0.84 -17.13 2.07
N SER A 77 0.72 -18.32 2.68
CA SER A 77 -0.57 -18.86 3.12
C SER A 77 -1.19 -18.03 4.24
N SER A 78 -2.50 -18.11 4.40
CA SER A 78 -3.23 -17.34 5.41
C SER A 78 -2.69 -17.58 6.83
N TRP A 79 -2.43 -18.85 7.20
CA TRP A 79 -1.90 -19.20 8.52
C TRP A 79 -0.54 -18.55 8.80
N ARG A 80 0.35 -18.46 7.77
CA ARG A 80 1.65 -17.81 7.92
C ARG A 80 1.50 -16.30 8.07
N VAL A 81 0.59 -15.70 7.32
CA VAL A 81 0.27 -14.27 7.46
C VAL A 81 -0.26 -13.97 8.85
N ASP A 82 -1.17 -14.80 9.37
CA ASP A 82 -1.69 -14.68 10.74
C ASP A 82 -0.57 -14.82 11.77
N SER A 83 0.25 -15.87 11.67
CA SER A 83 1.38 -16.09 12.60
C SER A 83 2.40 -14.95 12.56
N LEU A 84 2.69 -14.40 11.38
CA LEU A 84 3.58 -13.24 11.25
C LEU A 84 2.97 -11.99 11.89
N SER A 85 1.67 -11.73 11.67
CA SER A 85 0.98 -10.60 12.27
C SER A 85 0.98 -10.70 13.80
N ASP A 86 0.65 -11.87 14.35
CA ASP A 86 0.66 -12.11 15.79
C ASP A 86 2.06 -11.96 16.40
N CYS A 87 3.08 -12.52 15.73
CA CYS A 87 4.47 -12.40 16.16
C CYS A 87 4.96 -10.95 16.15
N LEU A 88 4.62 -10.16 15.12
CA LEU A 88 4.99 -8.75 15.04
C LEU A 88 4.29 -7.90 16.10
N ASN A 89 3.00 -8.13 16.33
CA ASN A 89 2.23 -7.43 17.37
C ASN A 89 2.66 -7.77 18.79
N GLY A 90 3.26 -8.95 19.00
CA GLY A 90 3.79 -9.39 20.29
C GLY A 90 5.30 -9.20 20.46
N LEU A 91 5.99 -8.59 19.50
CA LEU A 91 7.46 -8.60 19.41
C LEU A 91 8.16 -8.00 20.63
N GLU A 92 7.58 -6.96 21.24
CA GLU A 92 8.12 -6.31 22.43
C GLU A 92 8.15 -7.23 23.67
N ASN A 93 7.32 -8.28 23.69
CA ASN A 93 7.23 -9.27 24.77
C ASN A 93 7.93 -10.60 24.39
N ALA A 94 8.48 -10.71 23.18
CA ALA A 94 9.15 -11.92 22.73
C ALA A 94 10.52 -12.07 23.43
N PRO A 95 10.91 -13.29 23.81
CA PRO A 95 12.22 -13.53 24.43
C PRO A 95 13.38 -13.28 23.45
N ASP A 96 13.15 -13.51 22.16
CA ASP A 96 14.07 -13.24 21.05
C ASP A 96 13.32 -13.21 19.71
N VAL A 97 14.04 -13.01 18.60
CA VAL A 97 13.47 -12.90 17.26
C VAL A 97 13.51 -14.21 16.46
N SER A 98 13.80 -15.35 17.07
CA SER A 98 13.99 -16.63 16.38
C SER A 98 12.71 -17.11 15.69
N GLU A 99 11.56 -16.93 16.33
CA GLU A 99 10.27 -17.29 15.75
C GLU A 99 9.98 -16.45 14.51
N LEU A 100 10.15 -15.14 14.60
CA LEU A 100 9.98 -14.23 13.46
C LEU A 100 10.91 -14.61 12.29
N ALA A 101 12.19 -14.88 12.60
CA ALA A 101 13.15 -15.30 11.59
C ALA A 101 12.73 -16.62 10.92
N SER A 102 12.21 -17.58 11.68
CA SER A 102 11.72 -18.86 11.16
C SER A 102 10.52 -18.69 10.23
N LEU A 103 9.58 -17.82 10.59
CA LEU A 103 8.41 -17.50 9.77
C LEU A 103 8.78 -16.78 8.47
N LEU A 104 9.84 -15.95 8.47
CA LEU A 104 10.32 -15.22 7.30
C LEU A 104 11.16 -16.06 6.34
N THR A 105 11.92 -17.06 6.84
CA THR A 105 12.84 -17.88 6.04
C THR A 105 12.19 -19.10 5.39
N GLY A 106 10.93 -19.40 5.70
CA GLY A 106 10.18 -20.47 5.06
C GLY A 106 10.04 -20.26 3.55
N ARG A 107 10.05 -21.37 2.78
CA ARG A 107 9.72 -21.30 1.34
C ARG A 107 8.30 -20.72 1.16
N PRO A 108 8.06 -20.01 0.04
CA PRO A 108 6.69 -19.65 -0.32
C PRO A 108 5.81 -20.90 -0.26
N ASP A 109 4.67 -20.79 0.38
CA ASP A 109 3.72 -21.89 0.44
C ASP A 109 3.19 -22.14 -0.99
N ALA A 110 3.29 -23.38 -1.44
CA ALA A 110 2.85 -23.79 -2.79
C ALA A 110 1.33 -23.84 -2.90
#